data_f07de07ab4c929e4057889c05f849ee7
#
_entry.id   f07de07ab4c929e4057889c05f849ee7
#
_cell.length_a   1.000
_cell.length_b   1.000
_cell.length_c   1.000
_cell.angle_alpha   90.00
_cell.angle_beta   90.00
_cell.angle_gamma   90.00
#
_symmetry.space_group_name_H-M   'P 1'
#
loop_
_entity.id
_entity.type
_entity.pdbx_description
1 polymer ?
#
loop_
_entity_poly.entity_id
_entity_poly.type
_entity_poly.pdbx_seq_one_letter_code
_entity_poly.pdbx_strand_id
1 'polypeptide(L)'
;MADWDDNPDLYQKDEEGNFLLKKDGTPRKMRGRPKGSKNRSYSFHSETKAKIKKRRIVRAKEKKIEQIEKKLSNYKQALKKTKKVSAQLDKDNISKIITEDELSSTPKSIQAEATNNVIFAPNEGPQTEFLAAAETDVLYGGAAGGGKSYAMLVDPLRYAHREAHRALILRRSMPELRELIDKSRELYPKAFPGCKYREVEKLWNFPSEAKIEFGFLERDADVYRYQGQAYSWIGFDEITHLPTEFSWNYLASRLRTTDREIIPYMRCTANPGGVGAHWVKKRYIDPC
;
A
#
# COMPACT_ATOMS: atom_id res chain seq x y z
N MET A 1 56.33 -31.68 24.94
CA MET A 1 55.58 -32.43 23.88
C MET A 1 54.65 -31.44 23.20
N ALA A 2 54.70 -31.37 21.88
CA ALA A 2 53.89 -30.39 21.18
C ALA A 2 52.45 -30.91 21.05
N ASP A 3 51.46 -30.01 21.22
CA ASP A 3 50.00 -30.25 21.20
C ASP A 3 49.48 -31.05 19.97
N TRP A 4 50.31 -31.28 18.95
CA TRP A 4 49.94 -32.00 17.74
C TRP A 4 50.17 -33.50 17.84
N ASP A 5 50.89 -33.99 18.85
CA ASP A 5 51.08 -35.40 19.09
C ASP A 5 49.83 -36.07 19.70
N ASP A 6 48.96 -35.27 20.39
CA ASP A 6 47.73 -35.78 21.01
C ASP A 6 46.55 -35.92 20.06
N ASN A 7 46.60 -35.34 18.84
CA ASN A 7 45.47 -35.42 17.91
C ASN A 7 45.93 -35.31 16.44
N PRO A 8 46.59 -36.34 15.92
CA PRO A 8 47.24 -36.33 14.58
C PRO A 8 46.25 -36.16 13.40
N ASP A 9 44.95 -36.46 13.62
CA ASP A 9 43.90 -36.37 12.58
C ASP A 9 43.48 -34.92 12.30
N LEU A 10 43.96 -33.95 13.03
CA LEU A 10 43.68 -32.53 12.82
C LEU A 10 44.66 -31.85 11.84
N TYR A 11 45.68 -32.56 11.39
CA TYR A 11 46.74 -32.01 10.59
C TYR A 11 46.83 -32.64 9.20
N GLN A 12 47.30 -31.86 8.24
CA GLN A 12 47.48 -32.30 6.85
C GLN A 12 48.71 -33.22 6.74
N LYS A 13 48.53 -34.34 6.04
CA LYS A 13 49.62 -35.27 5.73
C LYS A 13 49.81 -35.40 4.21
N ASP A 14 51.02 -35.71 3.79
CA ASP A 14 51.34 -36.08 2.40
C ASP A 14 50.86 -37.50 2.07
N GLU A 15 51.12 -37.95 0.85
CA GLU A 15 50.77 -39.32 0.37
C GLU A 15 51.50 -40.44 1.09
N GLU A 16 52.63 -40.11 1.73
CA GLU A 16 53.46 -41.05 2.50
C GLU A 16 53.13 -41.04 3.97
N GLY A 17 52.17 -40.18 4.42
CA GLY A 17 51.67 -40.12 5.81
C GLY A 17 52.43 -39.12 6.71
N ASN A 18 53.43 -38.36 6.19
CA ASN A 18 54.14 -37.39 6.98
C ASN A 18 53.38 -36.08 7.08
N PHE A 19 53.56 -35.34 8.20
CA PHE A 19 52.88 -34.04 8.40
C PHE A 19 53.43 -32.98 7.46
N LEU A 20 52.53 -32.27 6.76
CA LEU A 20 52.87 -31.08 5.99
C LEU A 20 53.20 -29.93 6.93
N LEU A 21 54.39 -29.41 6.85
CA LEU A 21 54.87 -28.33 7.73
C LEU A 21 54.65 -26.94 7.12
N LYS A 22 54.47 -25.95 8.00
CA LYS A 22 54.56 -24.53 7.67
C LYS A 22 56.04 -24.08 7.61
N LYS A 23 56.27 -22.84 7.18
CA LYS A 23 57.64 -22.24 7.15
C LYS A 23 58.32 -22.17 8.52
N ASP A 24 57.54 -22.18 9.60
CA ASP A 24 57.97 -22.15 11.01
C ASP A 24 58.25 -23.55 11.59
N GLY A 25 58.16 -24.60 10.78
CA GLY A 25 58.38 -26.00 11.22
C GLY A 25 57.17 -26.63 11.92
N THR A 26 56.05 -25.93 12.09
CA THR A 26 54.85 -26.47 12.74
C THR A 26 53.97 -27.18 11.72
N PRO A 27 53.23 -28.26 12.09
CA PRO A 27 52.31 -28.92 11.19
C PRO A 27 51.15 -28.06 10.74
N ARG A 28 50.72 -28.19 9.49
CA ARG A 28 49.55 -27.51 8.91
C ARG A 28 48.28 -28.16 9.39
N LYS A 29 47.42 -27.42 10.09
CA LYS A 29 46.08 -27.87 10.47
C LYS A 29 45.18 -28.03 9.21
N MET A 30 44.37 -29.07 9.18
CA MET A 30 43.35 -29.22 8.15
C MET A 30 42.36 -28.06 8.20
N ARG A 31 42.03 -27.51 7.02
CA ARG A 31 40.90 -26.59 6.89
C ARG A 31 39.62 -27.41 6.83
N GLY A 32 38.93 -27.51 7.96
CA GLY A 32 37.66 -28.21 8.05
C GLY A 32 37.64 -29.33 9.06
N ARG A 33 36.52 -29.99 9.21
CA ARG A 33 36.25 -31.03 10.17
C ARG A 33 36.83 -32.36 9.70
N PRO A 34 37.45 -33.20 10.56
CA PRO A 34 37.90 -34.53 10.20
C PRO A 34 36.76 -35.40 9.64
N LYS A 35 37.00 -36.17 8.57
CA LYS A 35 36.05 -37.15 8.04
C LYS A 35 35.74 -38.22 9.13
N GLY A 36 34.46 -38.35 9.50
CA GLY A 36 34.02 -39.36 10.48
C GLY A 36 33.64 -38.84 11.88
N SER A 37 33.85 -37.59 12.20
CA SER A 37 33.42 -37.03 13.48
C SER A 37 31.88 -36.92 13.54
N LYS A 38 31.23 -37.71 14.43
CA LYS A 38 29.78 -37.73 14.61
C LYS A 38 29.23 -36.35 15.06
N ASN A 39 28.08 -35.98 14.50
CA ASN A 39 27.42 -34.65 14.63
C ASN A 39 26.72 -34.50 15.99
N ARG A 40 27.44 -34.58 17.13
CA ARG A 40 26.83 -34.44 18.47
C ARG A 40 26.49 -33.00 18.88
N SER A 41 27.01 -31.97 18.19
CA SER A 41 26.80 -30.57 18.59
C SER A 41 25.82 -29.76 17.72
N TYR A 42 25.26 -30.37 16.65
CA TYR A 42 24.43 -29.59 15.71
C TYR A 42 23.06 -29.21 16.27
N SER A 43 22.46 -30.07 17.15
CA SER A 43 21.17 -29.79 17.78
C SER A 43 21.29 -28.65 18.81
N PHE A 44 22.32 -28.66 19.62
CA PHE A 44 22.55 -27.65 20.66
C PHE A 44 22.84 -26.28 20.08
N HIS A 45 23.62 -26.18 18.98
CA HIS A 45 23.90 -24.92 18.29
C HIS A 45 22.70 -24.37 17.54
N SER A 46 21.84 -25.20 16.98
CA SER A 46 20.62 -24.77 16.29
C SER A 46 19.57 -24.19 17.24
N GLU A 47 19.37 -24.82 18.40
CA GLU A 47 18.50 -24.32 19.46
C GLU A 47 19.01 -22.98 20.05
N THR A 48 20.31 -22.85 20.25
CA THR A 48 20.91 -21.61 20.76
C THR A 48 20.77 -20.47 19.74
N LYS A 49 21.01 -20.74 18.45
CA LYS A 49 20.79 -19.75 17.38
C LYS A 49 19.32 -19.35 17.25
N ALA A 50 18.38 -20.31 17.38
CA ALA A 50 16.94 -20.03 17.36
C ALA A 50 16.52 -19.16 18.56
N LYS A 51 17.02 -19.44 19.77
CA LYS A 51 16.79 -18.61 20.97
C LYS A 51 17.35 -17.19 20.82
N ILE A 52 18.56 -17.05 20.27
CA ILE A 52 19.16 -15.74 19.99
C ILE A 52 18.33 -14.97 18.94
N LYS A 53 17.89 -15.63 17.86
CA LYS A 53 17.03 -15.02 16.83
C LYS A 53 15.69 -14.55 17.42
N LYS A 54 15.03 -15.36 18.25
CA LYS A 54 13.82 -14.98 18.98
C LYS A 54 14.04 -13.77 19.87
N ARG A 55 15.12 -13.73 20.67
CA ARG A 55 15.45 -12.58 21.53
C ARG A 55 15.72 -11.30 20.74
N ARG A 56 16.36 -11.39 19.56
CA ARG A 56 16.57 -10.23 18.68
C ARG A 56 15.24 -9.68 18.12
N ILE A 57 14.32 -10.57 17.73
CA ILE A 57 12.99 -10.19 17.24
C ILE A 57 12.18 -9.51 18.35
N VAL A 58 12.19 -10.07 19.56
CA VAL A 58 11.49 -9.47 20.72
C VAL A 58 12.04 -8.09 21.02
N ARG A 59 13.36 -7.91 21.14
CA ARG A 59 13.99 -6.60 21.38
C ARG A 59 13.69 -5.59 20.27
N ALA A 60 13.60 -6.04 19.00
CA ALA A 60 13.24 -5.16 17.89
C ALA A 60 11.77 -4.71 17.97
N LYS A 61 10.87 -5.58 18.43
CA LYS A 61 9.46 -5.23 18.66
C LYS A 61 9.31 -4.28 19.86
N GLU A 62 10.01 -4.52 20.95
CA GLU A 62 10.02 -3.64 22.12
C GLU A 62 10.49 -2.21 21.76
N LYS A 63 11.58 -2.07 20.99
CA LYS A 63 12.02 -0.75 20.49
C LYS A 63 10.98 -0.05 19.60
N LYS A 64 10.26 -0.80 18.77
CA LYS A 64 9.17 -0.24 17.96
C LYS A 64 8.00 0.24 18.82
N ILE A 65 7.63 -0.52 19.86
CA ILE A 65 6.57 -0.15 20.81
C ILE A 65 6.96 1.14 21.51
N GLU A 66 8.17 1.22 22.04
CA GLU A 66 8.68 2.43 22.73
C GLU A 66 8.64 3.67 21.81
N GLN A 67 9.01 3.50 20.52
CA GLN A 67 8.92 4.60 19.54
C GLN A 67 7.48 5.05 19.28
N ILE A 68 6.54 4.10 19.23
CA ILE A 68 5.10 4.38 19.04
C ILE A 68 4.55 5.10 20.28
N GLU A 69 4.88 4.64 21.47
CA GLU A 69 4.47 5.27 22.74
C GLU A 69 4.96 6.71 22.84
N LYS A 70 6.23 6.96 22.44
CA LYS A 70 6.78 8.31 22.41
C LYS A 70 6.03 9.21 21.41
N LYS A 71 5.70 8.70 20.22
CA LYS A 71 4.89 9.43 19.24
C LYS A 71 3.49 9.72 19.80
N LEU A 72 2.85 8.74 20.42
CA LEU A 72 1.53 8.88 21.02
C LEU A 72 1.51 9.94 22.14
N SER A 73 2.56 9.97 22.99
CA SER A 73 2.75 10.99 24.01
C SER A 73 2.82 12.40 23.38
N ASN A 74 3.62 12.56 22.33
CA ASN A 74 3.74 13.83 21.62
C ASN A 74 2.41 14.27 21.00
N TYR A 75 1.65 13.35 20.39
CA TYR A 75 0.30 13.64 19.87
C TYR A 75 -0.68 14.07 20.99
N LYS A 76 -0.67 13.38 22.13
CA LYS A 76 -1.50 13.76 23.29
C LYS A 76 -1.16 15.16 23.80
N GLN A 77 0.13 15.54 23.82
CA GLN A 77 0.54 16.88 24.21
C GLN A 77 0.10 17.94 23.18
N ALA A 78 0.25 17.64 21.88
CA ALA A 78 -0.25 18.54 20.84
C ALA A 78 -1.77 18.74 20.91
N LEU A 79 -2.53 17.67 21.15
CA LEU A 79 -3.98 17.72 21.30
C LEU A 79 -4.42 18.55 22.55
N LYS A 80 -3.65 18.48 23.64
CA LYS A 80 -3.89 19.33 24.82
C LYS A 80 -3.61 20.80 24.52
N LYS A 81 -2.59 21.10 23.71
CA LYS A 81 -2.29 22.49 23.29
C LYS A 81 -3.39 23.04 22.38
N THR A 82 -3.85 22.27 21.38
CA THR A 82 -4.94 22.70 20.51
C THR A 82 -6.25 22.91 21.28
N LYS A 83 -6.60 22.02 22.21
CA LYS A 83 -7.79 22.22 23.07
C LYS A 83 -7.68 23.45 23.98
N LYS A 84 -6.48 23.80 24.47
CA LYS A 84 -6.27 25.03 25.23
C LYS A 84 -6.43 26.27 24.36
N VAL A 85 -5.91 26.23 23.11
CA VAL A 85 -6.03 27.33 22.15
C VAL A 85 -7.48 27.51 21.73
N SER A 86 -8.24 26.44 21.46
CA SER A 86 -9.65 26.54 21.13
C SER A 86 -10.49 27.07 22.30
N ALA A 87 -10.22 26.61 23.53
CA ALA A 87 -10.91 27.11 24.72
C ALA A 87 -10.55 28.58 25.03
N GLN A 88 -9.39 29.06 24.64
CA GLN A 88 -8.98 30.47 24.77
C GLN A 88 -9.68 31.30 23.68
N LEU A 89 -9.75 30.83 22.44
CA LEU A 89 -10.47 31.44 21.34
C LEU A 89 -11.97 31.56 21.62
N ASP A 90 -12.57 30.53 22.27
CA ASP A 90 -13.98 30.57 22.68
C ASP A 90 -14.23 31.61 23.79
N LYS A 91 -13.29 31.78 24.73
CA LYS A 91 -13.38 32.81 25.78
C LYS A 91 -13.16 34.22 25.21
N ASP A 92 -12.24 34.40 24.28
CA ASP A 92 -11.97 35.70 23.67
C ASP A 92 -13.07 36.12 22.70
N ASN A 93 -13.82 35.16 22.12
CA ASN A 93 -15.02 35.43 21.30
C ASN A 93 -16.29 35.70 22.10
N ILE A 94 -16.42 35.17 23.33
CA ILE A 94 -17.57 35.45 24.21
C ILE A 94 -17.48 36.87 24.78
N SER A 95 -16.28 37.48 24.89
CA SER A 95 -16.13 38.85 25.38
C SER A 95 -16.39 39.93 24.33
N LYS A 96 -16.55 39.56 23.06
CA LYS A 96 -17.06 40.42 21.99
C LYS A 96 -18.53 40.06 21.72
N ILE A 97 -19.43 40.63 22.44
CA ILE A 97 -20.87 40.62 22.11
C ILE A 97 -20.99 41.42 20.81
N ILE A 98 -21.06 40.74 19.68
CA ILE A 98 -21.44 41.32 18.39
C ILE A 98 -22.93 41.62 18.53
N THR A 99 -23.29 42.87 18.49
CA THR A 99 -24.70 43.31 18.46
C THR A 99 -25.35 42.79 17.19
N GLU A 100 -26.66 42.46 17.26
CA GLU A 100 -27.43 41.89 16.12
C GLU A 100 -27.34 42.71 14.82
N ASP A 101 -27.01 43.98 14.89
CA ASP A 101 -26.79 44.84 13.74
C ASP A 101 -25.50 44.56 12.96
N GLU A 102 -24.48 43.97 13.57
CA GLU A 102 -23.23 43.58 12.86
C GLU A 102 -23.34 42.24 12.16
N LEU A 103 -24.34 41.41 12.51
CA LEU A 103 -24.55 40.10 11.83
C LEU A 103 -25.10 40.27 10.40
N SER A 104 -25.70 41.46 10.09
CA SER A 104 -26.25 41.75 8.76
C SER A 104 -25.22 42.19 7.76
N SER A 105 -23.98 42.51 8.18
CA SER A 105 -22.91 43.04 7.36
C SER A 105 -21.79 42.09 7.00
N THR A 106 -21.87 40.80 7.40
CA THR A 106 -20.92 39.79 6.94
C THR A 106 -21.11 39.54 5.46
N PRO A 107 -20.11 39.80 4.61
CA PRO A 107 -20.28 39.64 3.17
C PRO A 107 -20.65 38.22 2.81
N LYS A 108 -21.81 38.03 2.19
CA LYS A 108 -22.25 36.75 1.61
C LYS A 108 -21.21 36.09 0.69
N SER A 109 -20.21 36.90 0.26
CA SER A 109 -19.08 36.46 -0.56
C SER A 109 -18.13 35.45 0.14
N ILE A 110 -17.89 35.58 1.47
CA ILE A 110 -16.98 34.67 2.18
C ILE A 110 -17.62 33.28 2.40
N GLN A 111 -18.93 33.21 2.64
CA GLN A 111 -19.65 31.93 2.71
C GLN A 111 -19.81 31.27 1.34
N ALA A 112 -19.96 32.08 0.27
CA ALA A 112 -20.04 31.58 -1.10
C ALA A 112 -18.69 31.08 -1.63
N GLU A 113 -17.56 31.68 -1.22
CA GLU A 113 -16.21 31.23 -1.63
C GLU A 113 -15.81 29.92 -0.95
N ALA A 114 -16.18 29.71 0.31
CA ALA A 114 -15.88 28.46 1.02
C ALA A 114 -16.68 27.26 0.47
N THR A 115 -17.89 27.46 -0.04
CA THR A 115 -18.72 26.42 -0.66
C THR A 115 -18.37 26.15 -2.11
N ASN A 116 -17.74 27.10 -2.82
CA ASN A 116 -17.39 26.98 -4.24
C ASN A 116 -16.12 26.16 -4.50
N ASN A 117 -15.37 25.75 -3.47
CA ASN A 117 -14.14 24.98 -3.63
C ASN A 117 -14.30 23.47 -3.42
N VAL A 118 -15.48 22.96 -3.11
CA VAL A 118 -15.74 21.53 -3.01
C VAL A 118 -15.99 20.97 -4.41
N ILE A 119 -15.00 20.27 -4.95
CA ILE A 119 -15.05 19.67 -6.29
C ILE A 119 -15.83 18.36 -6.28
N PHE A 120 -15.74 17.62 -5.17
CA PHE A 120 -16.44 16.37 -4.94
C PHE A 120 -16.75 16.20 -3.47
N ALA A 121 -17.99 15.84 -3.15
CA ALA A 121 -18.41 15.39 -1.85
C ALA A 121 -19.06 13.99 -2.00
N PRO A 122 -18.60 12.97 -1.26
CA PRO A 122 -19.23 11.65 -1.33
C PRO A 122 -20.64 11.70 -0.75
N ASN A 123 -21.51 10.87 -1.31
CA ASN A 123 -22.82 10.62 -0.70
C ASN A 123 -22.63 9.92 0.65
N GLU A 124 -23.43 10.27 1.63
CA GLU A 124 -23.43 9.60 2.94
C GLU A 124 -23.75 8.11 2.80
N GLY A 125 -23.16 7.30 3.68
CA GLY A 125 -23.30 5.85 3.70
C GLY A 125 -22.29 5.13 2.81
N PRO A 126 -22.70 4.17 1.96
CA PRO A 126 -21.79 3.23 1.30
C PRO A 126 -20.68 3.86 0.45
N GLN A 127 -20.93 5.02 -0.16
CA GLN A 127 -19.88 5.71 -0.94
C GLN A 127 -18.79 6.30 -0.03
N THR A 128 -19.20 6.90 1.08
CA THR A 128 -18.26 7.42 2.10
C THR A 128 -17.48 6.28 2.74
N GLU A 129 -18.14 5.18 3.10
CA GLU A 129 -17.51 3.99 3.67
C GLU A 129 -16.46 3.39 2.72
N PHE A 130 -16.81 3.24 1.44
CA PHE A 130 -15.88 2.75 0.42
C PHE A 130 -14.64 3.63 0.28
N LEU A 131 -14.82 4.94 0.24
CA LEU A 131 -13.70 5.89 0.13
C LEU A 131 -12.87 5.99 1.42
N ALA A 132 -13.47 5.72 2.58
CA ALA A 132 -12.79 5.72 3.87
C ALA A 132 -12.13 4.37 4.21
N ALA A 133 -12.44 3.31 3.48
CA ALA A 133 -11.96 1.96 3.75
C ALA A 133 -10.43 1.86 3.75
N ALA A 134 -9.87 1.29 4.81
CA ALA A 134 -8.43 1.10 4.99
C ALA A 134 -7.93 -0.26 4.47
N GLU A 135 -8.85 -1.16 4.15
CA GLU A 135 -8.56 -2.50 3.64
C GLU A 135 -7.89 -2.41 2.27
N THR A 136 -7.02 -3.38 2.01
CA THR A 136 -6.25 -3.42 0.75
C THR A 136 -7.07 -3.93 -0.44
N ASP A 137 -8.22 -4.55 -0.20
CA ASP A 137 -9.11 -5.08 -1.23
C ASP A 137 -10.57 -4.88 -0.80
N VAL A 138 -11.30 -4.04 -1.52
CA VAL A 138 -12.67 -3.65 -1.16
C VAL A 138 -13.59 -3.70 -2.37
N LEU A 139 -14.76 -4.31 -2.18
CA LEU A 139 -15.85 -4.31 -3.16
C LEU A 139 -16.96 -3.35 -2.74
N TYR A 140 -17.30 -2.41 -3.62
CA TYR A 140 -18.50 -1.58 -3.51
C TYR A 140 -19.61 -2.17 -4.37
N GLY A 141 -20.43 -3.01 -3.77
CA GLY A 141 -21.60 -3.62 -4.41
C GLY A 141 -22.87 -2.78 -4.30
N GLY A 142 -23.81 -2.94 -5.21
CA GLY A 142 -25.13 -2.31 -5.11
C GLY A 142 -25.76 -1.97 -6.46
N ALA A 143 -27.02 -1.50 -6.43
CA ALA A 143 -27.77 -1.13 -7.62
C ALA A 143 -27.15 0.08 -8.37
N ALA A 144 -27.59 0.30 -9.61
CA ALA A 144 -27.19 1.46 -10.40
C ALA A 144 -27.58 2.78 -9.67
N GLY A 145 -26.82 3.85 -9.92
CA GLY A 145 -27.08 5.17 -9.32
C GLY A 145 -26.43 5.43 -7.96
N GLY A 146 -25.82 4.41 -7.30
CA GLY A 146 -25.17 4.57 -6.00
C GLY A 146 -23.80 5.30 -5.99
N GLY A 147 -23.43 5.97 -7.08
CA GLY A 147 -22.17 6.75 -7.12
C GLY A 147 -20.89 5.90 -7.26
N LYS A 148 -21.00 4.59 -7.51
CA LYS A 148 -19.85 3.66 -7.60
C LYS A 148 -18.77 4.10 -8.59
N SER A 149 -19.14 4.45 -9.82
CA SER A 149 -18.20 4.87 -10.86
C SER A 149 -17.52 6.20 -10.53
N TYR A 150 -18.23 7.10 -9.82
CA TYR A 150 -17.62 8.33 -9.29
C TYR A 150 -16.61 8.05 -8.19
N ALA A 151 -16.93 7.16 -7.25
CA ALA A 151 -16.00 6.74 -6.22
C ALA A 151 -14.74 6.09 -6.82
N MET A 152 -14.91 5.29 -7.90
CA MET A 152 -13.81 4.68 -8.66
C MET A 152 -12.88 5.72 -9.32
N LEU A 153 -13.41 6.88 -9.72
CA LEU A 153 -12.63 7.97 -10.29
C LEU A 153 -11.94 8.82 -9.22
N VAL A 154 -12.56 8.97 -8.05
CA VAL A 154 -12.04 9.84 -6.97
C VAL A 154 -11.00 9.14 -6.12
N ASP A 155 -11.18 7.86 -5.80
CA ASP A 155 -10.30 7.14 -4.87
C ASP A 155 -8.82 7.14 -5.30
N PRO A 156 -8.44 6.92 -6.58
CA PRO A 156 -7.05 6.99 -7.01
C PRO A 156 -6.42 8.40 -6.92
N LEU A 157 -7.22 9.46 -6.82
CA LEU A 157 -6.71 10.83 -6.63
C LEU A 157 -6.05 11.03 -5.26
N ARG A 158 -6.28 10.15 -4.30
CA ARG A 158 -5.70 10.17 -2.95
C ARG A 158 -4.17 10.37 -2.97
N TYR A 159 -3.49 9.73 -3.89
CA TYR A 159 -2.04 9.81 -4.05
C TYR A 159 -1.59 10.54 -5.32
N ALA A 160 -2.49 11.25 -6.01
CA ALA A 160 -2.16 11.98 -7.23
C ALA A 160 -1.13 13.13 -7.04
N HIS A 161 -0.84 13.50 -5.79
CA HIS A 161 0.23 14.45 -5.43
C HIS A 161 1.62 13.80 -5.34
N ARG A 162 1.75 12.47 -5.50
CA ARG A 162 3.00 11.72 -5.35
C ARG A 162 3.50 11.20 -6.68
N GLU A 163 4.76 11.45 -6.99
CA GLU A 163 5.43 11.06 -8.24
C GLU A 163 5.34 9.57 -8.53
N ALA A 164 5.55 8.73 -7.52
CA ALA A 164 5.55 7.27 -7.67
C ALA A 164 4.14 6.66 -7.84
N HIS A 165 3.07 7.47 -7.75
CA HIS A 165 1.71 6.95 -7.87
C HIS A 165 1.39 6.56 -9.31
N ARG A 166 0.97 5.30 -9.48
CA ARG A 166 0.50 4.72 -10.74
C ARG A 166 -0.81 4.00 -10.48
N ALA A 167 -1.89 4.51 -11.02
CA ALA A 167 -3.22 3.90 -10.90
C ALA A 167 -3.69 3.33 -12.23
N LEU A 168 -4.47 2.25 -12.17
CA LEU A 168 -5.08 1.59 -13.32
C LEU A 168 -6.57 1.41 -13.06
N ILE A 169 -7.42 2.00 -13.88
CA ILE A 169 -8.88 1.83 -13.87
C ILE A 169 -9.28 0.91 -15.01
N LEU A 170 -9.99 -0.14 -14.71
CA LEU A 170 -10.36 -1.18 -15.67
C LEU A 170 -11.87 -1.35 -15.81
N ARG A 171 -12.31 -1.56 -17.03
CA ARG A 171 -13.65 -2.01 -17.39
C ARG A 171 -13.61 -3.18 -18.38
N ARG A 172 -14.76 -3.79 -18.66
CA ARG A 172 -14.87 -4.91 -19.60
C ARG A 172 -14.59 -4.50 -21.03
N SER A 173 -15.09 -3.37 -21.48
CA SER A 173 -15.02 -2.95 -22.88
C SER A 173 -14.67 -1.49 -23.05
N MET A 174 -14.15 -1.13 -24.23
CA MET A 174 -13.82 0.27 -24.55
C MET A 174 -15.04 1.20 -24.56
N PRO A 175 -16.24 0.81 -25.08
CA PRO A 175 -17.42 1.66 -25.00
C PRO A 175 -17.81 2.02 -23.56
N GLU A 176 -17.77 1.05 -22.64
CA GLU A 176 -18.06 1.28 -21.22
C GLU A 176 -17.00 2.17 -20.55
N LEU A 177 -15.73 2.01 -20.93
CA LEU A 177 -14.64 2.80 -20.42
C LEU A 177 -14.73 4.28 -20.79
N ARG A 178 -15.32 4.57 -21.97
CA ARG A 178 -15.46 5.96 -22.48
C ARG A 178 -16.25 6.84 -21.52
N GLU A 179 -17.30 6.32 -20.91
CA GLU A 179 -18.10 7.06 -19.93
C GLU A 179 -17.26 7.50 -18.72
N LEU A 180 -16.38 6.61 -18.23
CA LEU A 180 -15.47 6.94 -17.13
C LEU A 180 -14.44 8.00 -17.54
N ILE A 181 -13.89 7.88 -18.74
CA ILE A 181 -12.93 8.86 -19.28
C ILE A 181 -13.59 10.23 -19.37
N ASP A 182 -14.81 10.32 -19.91
CA ASP A 182 -15.52 11.60 -20.08
C ASP A 182 -15.80 12.24 -18.70
N LYS A 183 -16.26 11.47 -17.72
CA LYS A 183 -16.41 11.96 -16.33
C LYS A 183 -15.09 12.40 -15.70
N SER A 184 -13.99 11.71 -15.99
CA SER A 184 -12.68 12.10 -15.50
C SER A 184 -12.20 13.43 -16.09
N ARG A 185 -12.57 13.74 -17.35
CA ARG A 185 -12.27 15.03 -18.00
C ARG A 185 -12.98 16.20 -17.35
N GLU A 186 -14.15 15.97 -16.77
CA GLU A 186 -14.87 16.99 -16.03
C GLU A 186 -14.31 17.20 -14.63
N LEU A 187 -13.82 16.12 -13.99
CA LEU A 187 -13.43 16.10 -12.59
C LEU A 187 -11.95 16.46 -12.38
N TYR A 188 -11.04 15.78 -13.08
CA TYR A 188 -9.61 15.82 -12.78
C TYR A 188 -8.97 17.19 -12.98
N PRO A 189 -9.30 17.97 -14.06
CA PRO A 189 -8.74 19.32 -14.23
C PRO A 189 -9.20 20.31 -13.16
N LYS A 190 -10.37 20.10 -12.57
CA LYS A 190 -10.86 20.92 -11.45
C LYS A 190 -10.13 20.58 -10.15
N ALA A 191 -9.89 19.28 -9.91
CA ALA A 191 -9.21 18.79 -8.71
C ALA A 191 -7.69 19.05 -8.74
N PHE A 192 -7.08 18.92 -9.92
CA PHE A 192 -5.65 19.06 -10.13
C PHE A 192 -5.38 19.94 -11.35
N PRO A 193 -5.41 21.27 -11.21
CA PRO A 193 -5.09 22.18 -12.30
C PRO A 193 -3.73 21.86 -12.91
N GLY A 194 -3.68 21.77 -14.24
CA GLY A 194 -2.46 21.42 -14.98
C GLY A 194 -2.28 19.94 -15.27
N CYS A 195 -3.18 19.04 -14.83
CA CYS A 195 -3.18 17.67 -15.31
C CYS A 195 -3.53 17.59 -16.80
N LYS A 196 -2.98 16.60 -17.50
CA LYS A 196 -3.14 16.45 -18.96
C LYS A 196 -3.55 15.02 -19.30
N TYR A 197 -4.57 14.90 -20.14
CA TYR A 197 -5.01 13.61 -20.66
C TYR A 197 -4.35 13.30 -22.01
N ARG A 198 -3.80 12.10 -22.16
CA ARG A 198 -3.26 11.58 -23.41
C ARG A 198 -4.22 10.58 -24.02
N GLU A 199 -4.85 10.95 -25.12
CA GLU A 199 -5.92 10.18 -25.79
C GLU A 199 -5.47 8.79 -26.23
N VAL A 200 -4.31 8.68 -26.86
CA VAL A 200 -3.79 7.42 -27.42
C VAL A 200 -3.49 6.42 -26.31
N GLU A 201 -2.84 6.89 -25.27
CA GLU A 201 -2.40 6.07 -24.13
C GLU A 201 -3.53 5.87 -23.10
N LYS A 202 -4.63 6.64 -23.22
CA LYS A 202 -5.71 6.70 -22.22
C LYS A 202 -5.20 6.98 -20.81
N LEU A 203 -4.31 7.96 -20.70
CA LEU A 203 -3.51 8.21 -19.52
C LEU A 203 -3.63 9.67 -19.06
N TRP A 204 -3.95 9.88 -17.79
CA TRP A 204 -3.78 11.16 -17.12
C TRP A 204 -2.37 11.29 -16.56
N ASN A 205 -1.71 12.42 -16.88
CA ASN A 205 -0.49 12.84 -16.22
C ASN A 205 -0.80 14.03 -15.31
N PHE A 206 -0.40 13.92 -14.07
CA PHE A 206 -0.58 14.97 -13.06
C PHE A 206 0.70 15.83 -12.96
N PRO A 207 0.61 17.06 -12.43
CA PRO A 207 1.80 17.91 -12.24
C PRO A 207 2.88 17.28 -11.34
N SER A 208 2.51 16.36 -10.47
CA SER A 208 3.39 15.56 -9.61
C SER A 208 4.12 14.41 -10.33
N GLU A 209 3.89 14.21 -11.63
CA GLU A 209 4.29 13.03 -12.42
C GLU A 209 3.52 11.73 -12.07
N ALA A 210 2.53 11.80 -11.17
CA ALA A 210 1.59 10.71 -10.96
C ALA A 210 0.82 10.40 -12.25
N LYS A 211 0.37 9.15 -12.41
CA LYS A 211 -0.33 8.68 -13.61
C LYS A 211 -1.56 7.86 -13.25
N ILE A 212 -2.66 8.12 -13.94
CA ILE A 212 -3.87 7.29 -13.89
C ILE A 212 -4.19 6.82 -15.30
N GLU A 213 -4.09 5.52 -15.51
CA GLU A 213 -4.32 4.84 -16.78
C GLU A 213 -5.72 4.24 -16.82
N PHE A 214 -6.39 4.33 -17.97
CA PHE A 214 -7.65 3.68 -18.25
C PHE A 214 -7.45 2.51 -19.20
N GLY A 215 -7.89 1.33 -18.79
CA GLY A 215 -7.76 0.11 -19.55
C GLY A 215 -9.04 -0.71 -19.64
N PHE A 216 -9.06 -1.70 -20.52
CA PHE A 216 -10.18 -2.62 -20.64
C PHE A 216 -9.69 -4.06 -20.87
N LEU A 217 -10.53 -5.03 -20.48
CA LEU A 217 -10.25 -6.46 -20.53
C LEU A 217 -11.43 -7.19 -21.17
N GLU A 218 -11.40 -7.31 -22.48
CA GLU A 218 -12.42 -8.08 -23.22
C GLU A 218 -12.26 -9.58 -23.02
N ARG A 219 -11.00 -10.03 -22.88
CA ARG A 219 -10.60 -11.42 -22.66
C ARG A 219 -9.60 -11.49 -21.50
N ASP A 220 -9.55 -12.62 -20.83
CA ASP A 220 -8.60 -12.86 -19.75
C ASP A 220 -7.13 -12.63 -20.18
N ALA A 221 -6.80 -12.98 -21.44
CA ALA A 221 -5.46 -12.75 -22.00
C ALA A 221 -5.06 -11.27 -22.11
N ASP A 222 -6.01 -10.34 -22.08
CA ASP A 222 -5.72 -8.91 -22.20
C ASP A 222 -4.92 -8.37 -20.99
N VAL A 223 -4.92 -9.08 -19.88
CA VAL A 223 -4.09 -8.73 -18.70
C VAL A 223 -2.60 -8.74 -19.00
N TYR A 224 -2.15 -9.48 -20.00
CA TYR A 224 -0.75 -9.53 -20.39
C TYR A 224 -0.21 -8.21 -20.96
N ARG A 225 -1.09 -7.29 -21.38
CA ARG A 225 -0.72 -5.91 -21.75
C ARG A 225 -0.07 -5.17 -20.59
N TYR A 226 -0.40 -5.54 -19.36
CA TYR A 226 0.11 -4.96 -18.11
C TYR A 226 1.31 -5.72 -17.54
N GLN A 227 1.86 -6.68 -18.31
CA GLN A 227 3.05 -7.43 -17.92
C GLN A 227 4.24 -6.47 -17.75
N GLY A 228 4.99 -6.64 -16.65
CA GLY A 228 6.12 -5.77 -16.33
C GLY A 228 5.74 -4.43 -15.68
N GLN A 229 4.48 -4.04 -15.71
CA GLN A 229 3.99 -2.81 -15.06
C GLN A 229 3.93 -2.96 -13.53
N ALA A 230 3.92 -1.84 -12.84
CA ALA A 230 3.72 -1.75 -11.40
C ALA A 230 2.72 -0.65 -11.10
N TYR A 231 1.74 -0.97 -10.28
CA TYR A 231 0.68 -0.04 -9.90
C TYR A 231 0.58 0.04 -8.38
N SER A 232 0.37 1.23 -7.88
CA SER A 232 0.07 1.46 -6.46
C SER A 232 -1.44 1.41 -6.18
N TRP A 233 -2.27 1.45 -7.22
CA TRP A 233 -3.71 1.35 -7.14
C TRP A 233 -4.28 0.69 -8.39
N ILE A 234 -5.19 -0.27 -8.22
CA ILE A 234 -5.90 -0.90 -9.32
C ILE A 234 -7.39 -0.94 -9.01
N GLY A 235 -8.20 -0.42 -9.91
CA GLY A 235 -9.64 -0.42 -9.80
C GLY A 235 -10.33 -1.20 -10.90
N PHE A 236 -11.24 -2.11 -10.54
CA PHE A 236 -12.13 -2.80 -11.46
C PHE A 236 -13.54 -2.25 -11.33
N ASP A 237 -13.97 -1.45 -12.29
CA ASP A 237 -15.33 -0.99 -12.33
C ASP A 237 -16.21 -2.04 -13.03
N GLU A 238 -17.32 -2.43 -12.39
CA GLU A 238 -18.20 -3.52 -12.80
C GLU A 238 -17.50 -4.88 -12.93
N ILE A 239 -16.79 -5.28 -11.89
CA ILE A 239 -15.96 -6.50 -11.87
C ILE A 239 -16.75 -7.78 -12.20
N THR A 240 -18.07 -7.82 -11.95
CA THR A 240 -18.94 -8.95 -12.29
C THR A 240 -19.09 -9.18 -13.80
N HIS A 241 -18.63 -8.26 -14.63
CA HIS A 241 -18.56 -8.47 -16.08
C HIS A 241 -17.38 -9.35 -16.49
N LEU A 242 -16.38 -9.56 -15.64
CA LEU A 242 -15.26 -10.47 -15.90
C LEU A 242 -15.67 -11.91 -15.56
N PRO A 243 -15.56 -12.86 -16.52
CA PRO A 243 -16.09 -14.21 -16.35
C PRO A 243 -15.32 -15.02 -15.29
N THR A 244 -14.05 -14.72 -15.08
CA THR A 244 -13.17 -15.48 -14.17
C THR A 244 -12.38 -14.54 -13.24
N GLU A 245 -11.92 -15.09 -12.13
CA GLU A 245 -11.05 -14.41 -11.16
C GLU A 245 -9.60 -14.23 -11.69
N PHE A 246 -9.27 -14.82 -12.83
CA PHE A 246 -7.91 -14.85 -13.35
C PHE A 246 -7.31 -13.43 -13.54
N SER A 247 -8.07 -12.54 -14.17
CA SER A 247 -7.63 -11.15 -14.42
C SER A 247 -7.36 -10.40 -13.12
N TRP A 248 -8.20 -10.61 -12.11
CA TRP A 248 -8.03 -10.03 -10.79
C TRP A 248 -6.73 -10.53 -10.12
N ASN A 249 -6.54 -11.86 -10.05
CA ASN A 249 -5.36 -12.49 -9.44
C ASN A 249 -4.06 -12.07 -10.15
N TYR A 250 -4.07 -12.02 -11.48
CA TYR A 250 -2.92 -11.58 -12.26
C TYR A 250 -2.52 -10.14 -11.94
N LEU A 251 -3.49 -9.23 -11.91
CA LEU A 251 -3.24 -7.80 -11.68
C LEU A 251 -2.94 -7.51 -10.21
N ALA A 252 -3.47 -8.26 -9.26
CA ALA A 252 -3.08 -8.17 -7.86
C ALA A 252 -1.57 -8.39 -7.66
N SER A 253 -0.94 -9.25 -8.47
CA SER A 253 0.52 -9.43 -8.46
C SER A 253 1.31 -8.22 -8.99
N ARG A 254 0.64 -7.23 -9.59
CA ARG A 254 1.22 -5.98 -10.07
C ARG A 254 1.15 -4.84 -9.06
N LEU A 255 0.45 -5.05 -7.93
CA LEU A 255 0.37 -4.08 -6.83
C LEU A 255 1.71 -3.95 -6.13
N ARG A 256 2.42 -2.87 -6.44
CA ARG A 256 3.70 -2.53 -5.83
C ARG A 256 4.05 -1.07 -6.11
N THR A 257 4.81 -0.46 -5.22
CA THR A 257 5.33 0.89 -5.36
C THR A 257 6.72 1.01 -4.75
N THR A 258 7.48 1.97 -5.20
CA THR A 258 8.78 2.34 -4.61
C THR A 258 8.62 3.34 -3.47
N ASP A 259 7.50 4.04 -3.40
CA ASP A 259 7.20 4.99 -2.33
C ASP A 259 6.64 4.26 -1.10
N ARG A 260 7.33 4.37 0.02
CA ARG A 260 6.97 3.71 1.28
C ARG A 260 5.76 4.32 1.99
N GLU A 261 5.34 5.51 1.59
CA GLU A 261 4.17 6.17 2.15
C GLU A 261 2.88 5.86 1.38
N ILE A 262 2.99 5.21 0.23
CA ILE A 262 1.86 4.68 -0.52
C ILE A 262 1.67 3.22 -0.16
N ILE A 263 0.51 2.88 0.38
CA ILE A 263 0.09 1.49 0.59
C ILE A 263 -0.63 1.05 -0.69
N PRO A 264 -0.10 0.06 -1.45
CA PRO A 264 -0.77 -0.42 -2.64
C PRO A 264 -2.08 -1.14 -2.30
N TYR A 265 -3.16 -0.87 -3.05
CA TYR A 265 -4.46 -1.47 -2.79
C TYR A 265 -5.35 -1.56 -4.04
N MET A 266 -6.38 -2.40 -3.94
CA MET A 266 -7.38 -2.63 -4.98
C MET A 266 -8.75 -2.12 -4.57
N ARG A 267 -9.51 -1.71 -5.57
CA ARG A 267 -10.92 -1.33 -5.42
C ARG A 267 -11.75 -1.96 -6.51
N CYS A 268 -12.89 -2.49 -6.14
CA CYS A 268 -13.81 -3.11 -7.07
C CYS A 268 -15.19 -2.50 -6.93
N THR A 269 -15.91 -2.35 -8.03
CA THR A 269 -17.35 -2.06 -8.00
C THR A 269 -18.12 -3.16 -8.68
N ALA A 270 -19.36 -3.39 -8.28
CA ALA A 270 -20.24 -4.36 -8.89
C ALA A 270 -21.70 -3.92 -8.86
N ASN A 271 -22.42 -4.21 -9.94
CA ASN A 271 -23.86 -4.32 -9.94
C ASN A 271 -24.26 -5.78 -9.66
N PRO A 272 -25.44 -6.05 -9.07
CA PRO A 272 -25.96 -7.42 -8.96
C PRO A 272 -26.07 -8.09 -10.32
N GLY A 273 -25.67 -9.36 -10.40
CA GLY A 273 -25.70 -10.13 -11.65
C GLY A 273 -24.37 -10.06 -12.42
N GLY A 274 -24.39 -10.47 -13.70
CA GLY A 274 -23.21 -10.57 -14.56
C GLY A 274 -22.59 -11.96 -14.55
N VAL A 275 -21.79 -12.25 -15.59
CA VAL A 275 -21.18 -13.57 -15.83
C VAL A 275 -20.20 -13.99 -14.73
N GLY A 276 -19.57 -13.02 -14.06
CA GLY A 276 -18.62 -13.23 -12.97
C GLY A 276 -19.23 -13.19 -11.58
N ALA A 277 -20.56 -13.01 -11.44
CA ALA A 277 -21.21 -12.85 -10.13
C ALA A 277 -20.87 -13.97 -9.14
N HIS A 278 -20.71 -15.21 -9.63
CA HIS A 278 -20.41 -16.37 -8.79
C HIS A 278 -19.06 -16.25 -8.09
N TRP A 279 -17.98 -15.96 -8.83
CA TRP A 279 -16.65 -15.85 -8.24
C TRP A 279 -16.51 -14.60 -7.37
N VAL A 280 -17.14 -13.47 -7.77
CA VAL A 280 -17.17 -12.25 -6.98
C VAL A 280 -17.88 -12.46 -5.65
N LYS A 281 -19.04 -13.15 -5.65
CA LYS A 281 -19.75 -13.55 -4.43
C LYS A 281 -18.86 -14.40 -3.53
N LYS A 282 -18.24 -15.45 -4.09
CA LYS A 282 -17.37 -16.36 -3.34
C LYS A 282 -16.19 -15.63 -2.70
N ARG A 283 -15.67 -14.57 -3.35
CA ARG A 283 -14.52 -13.83 -2.86
C ARG A 283 -14.85 -12.81 -1.77
N TYR A 284 -15.91 -12.04 -1.97
CA TYR A 284 -16.19 -10.84 -1.17
C TYR A 284 -17.38 -10.97 -0.23
N ILE A 285 -18.30 -11.91 -0.47
CA ILE A 285 -19.54 -12.02 0.30
C ILE A 285 -19.55 -13.29 1.16
N ASP A 286 -19.21 -14.44 0.60
CA ASP A 286 -19.27 -15.72 1.31
C ASP A 286 -18.27 -15.82 2.50
N PRO A 287 -17.11 -15.10 2.53
CA PRO A 287 -16.21 -15.11 3.69
C PRO A 287 -16.65 -14.21 4.85
N CYS A 288 -17.65 -13.34 4.66
CA CYS A 288 -18.10 -12.35 5.65
C CYS A 288 -19.13 -12.92 6.63
#